data_562267d2566dce451d2cb5fbc7020bae
#
_entry.id   562267d2566dce451d2cb5fbc7020bae
#
_cell.length_a   1.000
_cell.length_b   1.000
_cell.length_c   1.000
_cell.angle_alpha   90.00
_cell.angle_beta   90.00
_cell.angle_gamma   90.00
#
_symmetry.space_group_name_H-M   'P 1'
#
loop_
_entity.id
_entity.type
_entity.pdbx_description
1 polymer ?
#
loop_
_entity_poly.entity_id
_entity_poly.type
_entity_poly.pdbx_seq_one_letter_code
_entity_poly.pdbx_strand_id
1 'polypeptide(L)'
;MKLVKSTLADLKLNRPRPTAALPQGLCLDKGYDYDEVRALVAEFGFTAHIRARGEEAVAIKQEAGFRARRWVVERTHSWMNRFRRVLIRWEKRAETYLAFLHLACAVITWRAIGLLE
;
A
#
# COMPACT_ATOMS: atom_id res chain seq x y z
N MET A 1 7.79 6.81 12.09
CA MET A 1 8.54 7.45 10.98
C MET A 1 9.71 6.62 10.47
N LYS A 2 10.63 6.15 11.32
CA LYS A 2 11.78 5.32 10.87
C LYS A 2 11.39 4.13 9.98
N LEU A 3 10.27 3.46 10.25
CA LEU A 3 9.80 2.31 9.48
C LEU A 3 9.34 2.67 8.06
N VAL A 4 8.68 3.80 7.84
CA VAL A 4 8.24 4.21 6.49
C VAL A 4 9.44 4.43 5.58
N LYS A 5 10.46 5.14 6.07
CA LYS A 5 11.70 5.39 5.33
C LYS A 5 12.41 4.09 4.95
N SER A 6 12.60 3.19 5.92
CA SER A 6 13.25 1.89 5.65
C SER A 6 12.43 1.03 4.69
N THR A 7 11.10 1.02 4.82
CA THR A 7 10.22 0.27 3.91
C THR A 7 10.30 0.80 2.48
N LEU A 8 10.30 2.13 2.30
CA LEU A 8 10.42 2.72 0.97
C LEU A 8 11.81 2.52 0.36
N ALA A 9 12.86 2.59 1.18
CA ALA A 9 14.24 2.34 0.74
C ALA A 9 14.47 0.87 0.34
N ASP A 10 13.71 -0.06 0.92
CA ASP A 10 13.80 -1.50 0.63
C ASP A 10 13.01 -1.92 -0.63
N LEU A 11 12.32 -0.98 -1.27
CA LEU A 11 11.64 -1.22 -2.54
C LEU A 11 12.65 -1.40 -3.68
N LYS A 12 13.08 -2.64 -3.89
CA LYS A 12 14.05 -3.04 -4.93
C LYS A 12 13.42 -3.23 -6.32
N LEU A 13 12.18 -2.80 -6.50
CA LEU A 13 11.49 -2.92 -7.78
C LEU A 13 12.01 -1.88 -8.77
N ASN A 14 12.33 -2.32 -9.98
CA ASN A 14 12.64 -1.41 -11.08
C ASN A 14 11.32 -0.77 -11.56
N ARG A 15 11.02 0.41 -11.02
CA ARG A 15 9.80 1.16 -11.30
C ARG A 15 10.02 2.13 -12.47
N PRO A 16 9.04 2.31 -13.37
CA PRO A 16 9.10 3.42 -14.32
C PRO A 16 9.17 4.75 -13.54
N ARG A 17 9.85 5.74 -14.08
CA ARG A 17 9.91 7.06 -13.43
C ARG A 17 8.52 7.69 -13.42
N PRO A 18 8.05 8.22 -12.29
CA PRO A 18 6.76 8.91 -12.24
C PRO A 18 6.81 10.17 -13.11
N THR A 19 5.73 10.42 -13.83
CA THR A 19 5.55 11.63 -14.63
C THR A 19 4.29 12.36 -14.20
N ALA A 20 4.12 13.61 -14.60
CA ALA A 20 2.90 14.37 -14.32
C ALA A 20 1.65 13.68 -14.90
N ALA A 21 1.78 13.00 -16.05
CA ALA A 21 0.68 12.26 -16.67
C ALA A 21 0.42 10.90 -16.03
N LEU A 22 1.45 10.27 -15.44
CA LEU A 22 1.39 8.95 -14.79
C LEU A 22 2.02 9.01 -13.40
N PRO A 23 1.37 9.67 -12.42
CA PRO A 23 1.86 9.75 -11.06
C PRO A 23 1.75 8.38 -10.36
N GLN A 24 2.72 8.07 -9.54
CA GLN A 24 2.69 6.87 -8.70
C GLN A 24 2.13 7.23 -7.32
N GLY A 25 0.92 6.75 -7.03
CA GLY A 25 0.26 6.99 -5.75
C GLY A 25 0.69 6.00 -4.68
N LEU A 26 0.94 6.49 -3.47
CA LEU A 26 1.13 5.69 -2.26
C LEU A 26 -0.01 5.94 -1.29
N CYS A 27 -0.78 4.88 -1.00
CA CYS A 27 -1.88 4.95 -0.05
C CYS A 27 -1.38 4.59 1.35
N LEU A 28 -1.54 5.50 2.28
CA LEU A 28 -1.19 5.31 3.69
C LEU A 28 -2.40 5.59 4.58
N ASP A 29 -2.40 4.98 5.77
CA ASP A 29 -3.44 5.24 6.77
C ASP A 29 -3.30 6.66 7.36
N LYS A 30 -4.39 7.21 7.87
CA LYS A 30 -4.45 8.55 8.51
C LYS A 30 -3.44 8.71 9.65
N GLY A 31 -3.07 7.61 10.31
CA GLY A 31 -2.01 7.60 11.32
C GLY A 31 -0.62 8.04 10.81
N TYR A 32 -0.44 8.12 9.50
CA TYR A 32 0.79 8.61 8.85
C TYR A 32 0.67 10.04 8.32
N ASP A 33 -0.40 10.76 8.65
CA ASP A 33 -0.64 12.12 8.16
C ASP A 33 0.19 13.17 8.92
N TYR A 34 1.45 13.18 8.64
CA TYR A 34 2.44 14.14 9.11
C TYR A 34 3.16 14.77 7.93
N ASP A 35 3.46 16.06 8.00
CA ASP A 35 4.16 16.78 6.92
C ASP A 35 5.50 16.13 6.56
N GLU A 36 6.23 15.64 7.57
CA GLU A 36 7.49 14.92 7.38
C GLU A 36 7.32 13.61 6.58
N VAL A 37 6.20 12.90 6.79
CA VAL A 37 5.89 11.67 6.03
C VAL A 37 5.51 12.02 4.60
N ARG A 38 4.76 13.09 4.40
CA ARG A 38 4.39 13.57 3.06
C ARG A 38 5.62 14.01 2.27
N ALA A 39 6.53 14.76 2.91
CA ALA A 39 7.80 15.16 2.30
C ALA A 39 8.66 13.95 1.95
N LEU A 40 8.79 12.97 2.85
CA LEU A 40 9.51 11.73 2.62
C LEU A 40 8.93 10.94 1.44
N VAL A 41 7.62 10.79 1.37
CA VAL A 41 6.93 10.08 0.29
C VAL A 41 7.18 10.76 -1.07
N ALA A 42 7.18 12.10 -1.11
CA ALA A 42 7.49 12.88 -2.30
C ALA A 42 8.97 12.73 -2.70
N GLU A 43 9.91 12.68 -1.75
CA GLU A 43 11.34 12.42 -2.01
C GLU A 43 11.55 11.08 -2.73
N PHE A 44 10.77 10.05 -2.38
CA PHE A 44 10.78 8.76 -3.06
C PHE A 44 10.00 8.73 -4.39
N GLY A 45 9.48 9.86 -4.83
CA GLY A 45 8.77 10.01 -6.10
C GLY A 45 7.32 9.51 -6.08
N PHE A 46 6.70 9.41 -4.92
CA PHE A 46 5.30 9.03 -4.79
C PHE A 46 4.39 10.22 -4.50
N THR A 47 3.15 10.13 -4.94
CA THR A 47 2.07 11.03 -4.51
C THR A 47 1.38 10.41 -3.29
N ALA A 48 1.42 11.09 -2.15
CA ALA A 48 0.82 10.61 -0.91
C ALA A 48 -0.72 10.69 -0.94
N HIS A 49 -1.40 9.58 -0.71
CA HIS A 49 -2.86 9.50 -0.51
C HIS A 49 -3.12 9.11 0.94
N ILE A 50 -3.32 10.13 1.80
CA ILE A 50 -3.49 10.00 3.25
C ILE A 50 -4.72 10.82 3.63
N ARG A 51 -5.91 10.21 3.58
CA ARG A 51 -7.16 10.89 3.98
C ARG A 51 -8.01 9.99 4.87
N ALA A 52 -8.71 10.56 5.83
CA ALA A 52 -9.72 9.87 6.62
C ALA A 52 -10.99 9.61 5.78
N ARG A 53 -11.83 8.65 6.22
CA ARG A 53 -13.08 8.32 5.51
C ARG A 53 -13.98 9.55 5.28
N GLY A 54 -14.13 10.41 6.30
CA GLY A 54 -14.94 11.62 6.20
C GLY A 54 -14.38 12.61 5.18
N GLU A 55 -13.07 12.80 5.16
CA GLU A 55 -12.36 13.68 4.21
C GLU A 55 -12.48 13.17 2.77
N GLU A 56 -12.38 11.85 2.56
CA GLU A 56 -12.59 11.25 1.24
C GLU A 56 -14.04 11.42 0.75
N ALA A 57 -15.02 11.24 1.63
CA ALA A 57 -16.43 11.42 1.28
C ALA A 57 -16.76 12.88 0.88
N VAL A 58 -16.12 13.86 1.53
CA VAL A 58 -16.23 15.27 1.17
C VAL A 58 -15.54 15.55 -0.17
N ALA A 59 -14.34 15.03 -0.36
CA ALA A 59 -13.57 15.21 -1.59
C ALA A 59 -14.26 14.60 -2.81
N ILE A 60 -14.89 13.43 -2.69
CA ILE A 60 -15.69 12.81 -3.76
C ILE A 60 -16.83 13.74 -4.23
N LYS A 61 -17.42 14.50 -3.29
CA LYS A 61 -18.52 15.42 -3.60
C LYS A 61 -18.07 16.76 -4.17
N GLN A 62 -16.89 17.20 -3.79
CA GLN A 62 -16.38 18.55 -4.08
C GLN A 62 -15.35 18.61 -5.19
N GLU A 63 -14.55 17.56 -5.37
CA GLU A 63 -13.46 17.53 -6.34
C GLU A 63 -13.88 16.69 -7.56
N ALA A 64 -14.10 17.34 -8.69
CA ALA A 64 -14.41 16.65 -9.96
C ALA A 64 -13.27 15.69 -10.33
N GLY A 65 -13.59 14.41 -10.54
CA GLY A 65 -12.61 13.39 -10.90
C GLY A 65 -11.85 12.76 -9.72
N PHE A 66 -12.09 13.20 -8.48
CA PHE A 66 -11.50 12.55 -7.31
C PHE A 66 -11.99 11.11 -7.17
N ARG A 67 -11.05 10.19 -6.97
CA ARG A 67 -11.34 8.79 -6.67
C ARG A 67 -10.74 8.42 -5.32
N ALA A 68 -11.57 7.94 -4.39
CA ALA A 68 -11.12 7.40 -3.12
C ALA A 68 -10.14 6.24 -3.36
N ARG A 69 -9.03 6.21 -2.61
CA ARG A 69 -7.99 5.18 -2.78
C ARG A 69 -7.76 4.35 -1.52
N ARG A 70 -8.41 4.71 -0.42
CA ARG A 70 -8.30 3.99 0.85
C ARG A 70 -8.65 2.50 0.73
N TRP A 71 -9.66 2.17 -0.09
CA TRP A 71 -10.07 0.80 -0.35
C TRP A 71 -8.93 -0.13 -0.82
N VAL A 72 -7.86 0.43 -1.40
CA VAL A 72 -6.70 -0.34 -1.86
C VAL A 72 -6.02 -1.05 -0.69
N VAL A 73 -5.82 -0.35 0.43
CA VAL A 73 -5.23 -0.92 1.65
C VAL A 73 -6.17 -1.98 2.26
N GLU A 74 -7.45 -1.63 2.40
CA GLU A 74 -8.46 -2.53 2.96
C GLU A 74 -8.61 -3.81 2.11
N ARG A 75 -8.59 -3.68 0.79
CA ARG A 75 -8.63 -4.81 -0.14
C ARG A 75 -7.41 -5.70 -0.02
N THR A 76 -6.23 -5.12 0.09
CA THR A 76 -4.97 -5.88 0.22
C THR A 76 -4.99 -6.71 1.50
N HIS A 77 -5.40 -6.13 2.63
CA HIS A 77 -5.58 -6.87 3.88
C HIS A 77 -6.63 -7.97 3.76
N SER A 78 -7.77 -7.70 3.12
CA SER A 78 -8.80 -8.70 2.87
C SER A 78 -8.28 -9.87 2.04
N TRP A 79 -7.45 -9.63 1.06
CA TRP A 79 -6.83 -10.69 0.26
C TRP A 79 -5.82 -11.51 1.06
N MET A 80 -4.98 -10.88 1.89
CA MET A 80 -4.06 -11.58 2.78
C MET A 80 -4.78 -12.47 3.78
N ASN A 81 -5.93 -12.04 4.29
CA ASN A 81 -6.75 -12.81 5.23
C ASN A 81 -7.33 -14.10 4.65
N ARG A 82 -7.34 -14.28 3.32
CA ARG A 82 -7.72 -15.54 2.68
C ARG A 82 -6.65 -16.64 2.84
N PHE A 83 -5.43 -16.26 3.17
CA PHE A 83 -4.35 -17.20 3.46
C PHE A 83 -4.36 -17.56 4.95
N ARG A 84 -4.89 -18.71 5.28
CA ARG A 84 -5.12 -19.13 6.67
C ARG A 84 -3.88 -19.03 7.57
N ARG A 85 -2.68 -19.32 7.04
CA ARG A 85 -1.43 -19.22 7.79
C ARG A 85 -0.94 -17.79 7.98
N VAL A 86 -1.42 -16.85 7.19
CA VAL A 86 -1.15 -15.42 7.35
C VAL A 86 -2.17 -14.80 8.31
N LEU A 87 -3.46 -15.19 8.21
CA LEU A 87 -4.52 -14.71 9.09
C LEU A 87 -4.28 -15.13 10.54
N ILE A 88 -3.91 -16.39 10.76
CA ILE A 88 -3.62 -16.96 12.08
C ILE A 88 -2.16 -17.38 12.09
N ARG A 89 -1.36 -16.67 12.89
CA ARG A 89 0.06 -17.00 13.03
C ARG A 89 0.25 -18.29 13.81
N TRP A 90 0.45 -19.39 13.09
CA TRP A 90 0.79 -20.71 13.67
C TRP A 90 2.30 -20.88 13.87
N GLU A 91 3.09 -20.17 13.09
CA GLU A 91 4.55 -20.26 13.08
C GLU A 91 5.15 -19.60 14.32
N LYS A 92 5.91 -20.38 15.09
CA LYS A 92 6.65 -19.87 16.26
C LYS A 92 7.78 -18.91 15.83
N ARG A 93 8.44 -19.21 14.70
CA ARG A 93 9.53 -18.39 14.15
C ARG A 93 8.97 -17.26 13.29
N ALA A 94 9.45 -16.04 13.55
CA ALA A 94 9.05 -14.87 12.77
C ALA A 94 9.43 -14.99 11.29
N GLU A 95 10.60 -15.54 11.02
CA GLU A 95 11.12 -15.76 9.66
C GLU A 95 10.22 -16.65 8.82
N THR A 96 9.72 -17.74 9.41
CA THR A 96 8.80 -18.67 8.73
C THR A 96 7.46 -17.97 8.44
N TYR A 97 6.95 -17.17 9.39
CA TYR A 97 5.75 -16.39 9.16
C TYR A 97 5.94 -15.36 8.03
N LEU A 98 7.07 -14.65 8.02
CA LEU A 98 7.41 -13.70 6.94
C LEU A 98 7.53 -14.40 5.58
N ALA A 99 8.07 -15.61 5.51
CA ALA A 99 8.13 -16.38 4.27
C ALA A 99 6.71 -16.68 3.73
N PHE A 100 5.76 -17.07 4.59
CA PHE A 100 4.36 -17.25 4.18
C PHE A 100 3.69 -15.94 3.77
N LEU A 101 3.98 -14.85 4.45
CA LEU A 101 3.48 -13.52 4.09
C LEU A 101 3.99 -13.11 2.70
N HIS A 102 5.28 -13.27 2.42
CA HIS A 102 5.85 -12.98 1.10
C HIS A 102 5.24 -13.85 0.01
N LEU A 103 5.03 -15.15 0.28
CA LEU A 103 4.38 -16.06 -0.67
C LEU A 103 2.93 -15.62 -0.95
N ALA A 104 2.17 -15.24 0.08
CA ALA A 104 0.81 -14.74 -0.07
C ALA A 104 0.79 -13.45 -0.91
N CYS A 105 1.69 -12.51 -0.64
CA CYS A 105 1.83 -11.28 -1.43
C CYS A 105 2.19 -11.57 -2.90
N ALA A 106 3.09 -12.53 -3.15
CA ALA A 106 3.45 -12.94 -4.50
C ALA A 106 2.25 -13.51 -5.27
N VAL A 107 1.46 -14.39 -4.64
CA VAL A 107 0.23 -14.95 -5.26
C VAL A 107 -0.81 -13.87 -5.52
N ILE A 108 -1.01 -12.94 -4.58
CA ILE A 108 -1.95 -11.82 -4.75
C ILE A 108 -1.53 -10.95 -5.93
N THR A 109 -0.24 -10.59 -6.00
CA THR A 109 0.31 -9.77 -7.09
C THR A 109 0.17 -10.48 -8.42
N TRP A 110 0.51 -11.76 -8.47
CA TRP A 110 0.43 -12.57 -9.69
C TRP A 110 -0.99 -12.66 -10.24
N ARG A 111 -1.99 -12.85 -9.37
CA ARG A 111 -3.40 -12.78 -9.76
C ARG A 111 -3.82 -11.39 -10.24
N ALA A 112 -3.32 -10.35 -9.58
CA ALA A 112 -3.67 -8.97 -9.93
C ALA A 112 -3.17 -8.54 -11.33
N ILE A 113 -2.09 -9.15 -11.82
CA ILE A 113 -1.56 -8.93 -13.19
C ILE A 113 -2.12 -9.91 -14.22
N GLY A 114 -3.09 -10.76 -13.85
CA GLY A 114 -3.78 -11.68 -14.77
C GLY A 114 -2.97 -12.88 -15.23
N LEU A 115 -1.90 -13.25 -14.53
CA LEU A 115 -1.07 -14.42 -14.84
C LEU A 115 -1.53 -15.71 -14.16
N LEU A 116 -2.46 -15.62 -13.21
CA LEU A 116 -3.16 -16.75 -12.58
C LEU A 116 -4.66 -16.48 -12.63
N GLU A 117 -5.37 -17.26 -13.39
CA GLU A 117 -6.83 -17.37 -13.34
C GLU A 117 -7.29 -18.17 -12.11
#